data_0c039390bb5bae83e7953eaeef50ed65
#
_entry.id   0c039390bb5bae83e7953eaeef50ed65
#
_cell.length_a   1.000
_cell.length_b   1.000
_cell.length_c   1.000
_cell.angle_alpha   90.00
_cell.angle_beta   90.00
_cell.angle_gamma   90.00
#
_symmetry.space_group_name_H-M   'P 1'
#
loop_
_entity.id
_entity.type
_entity.pdbx_description
1 polymer ?
#
loop_
_entity_poly.entity_id
_entity_poly.type
_entity_poly.pdbx_seq_one_letter_code
_entity_poly.pdbx_strand_id
1 'polypeptide(L)'
;GGLDQERFTLRFPFSWKKHRFLFDRYVALQRRLRFKRKVPSGLVPHMGSQWWCLTRQTLSAILQDPDRDLYDNFFKRVWIPDESYYQTLSRLYSQKIESRSLTLSKFDFQGKPHIFYDDHLQLLRRSDCFVARKIWPRAERLYRAFLTDSAGAMKRTEPNPGKIDRIFSKAVERRTRGRDGLYMQSRFPRHGNENGLTSNSFSMFQGFTELFEDFEPWLAKATNARVHGHLFAPDRAEFANGQTLMNGALCDSAPLRDYDPNRFLTSLIWNTRGERQCFQFGPWDNQEINWLVARDPNAQISVITGAWAVPLFRSNRNFADLRKEAAQLQKIESEHLEILRSVWTKARVRIWTMAEFVEAPMEPIQTIVDEIKPTGHRHLSEAPTMVDLGGFGQFLQNLKNQGMHPYLMGDFPVEKAPLNAPKPNRKPYLVR
;
A
#
# COMPACT_ATOMS: atom_id res chain seq x y z
N GLY A 1 -30.33 -1.04 -1.06
CA GLY A 1 -30.30 -2.47 -1.31
C GLY A 1 -31.60 -3.15 -0.92
N GLY A 2 -32.14 -3.98 -1.81
CA GLY A 2 -33.47 -4.55 -1.76
C GLY A 2 -33.77 -5.60 -0.67
N LEU A 3 -32.91 -5.76 0.35
CA LEU A 3 -33.17 -6.72 1.44
C LEU A 3 -33.63 -6.09 2.76
N ASP A 4 -33.86 -4.79 2.83
CA ASP A 4 -34.11 -4.12 4.11
C ASP A 4 -35.44 -4.54 4.74
N GLN A 5 -36.51 -4.60 3.98
CA GLN A 5 -37.79 -5.13 4.44
C GLN A 5 -37.84 -6.66 4.40
N GLU A 6 -37.22 -7.27 3.39
CA GLU A 6 -37.18 -8.72 3.22
C GLU A 6 -36.44 -9.43 4.35
N ARG A 7 -35.53 -8.75 5.02
CA ARG A 7 -34.82 -9.23 6.21
C ARG A 7 -35.77 -9.74 7.29
N PHE A 8 -36.93 -9.12 7.45
CA PHE A 8 -37.95 -9.47 8.43
C PHE A 8 -39.03 -10.37 7.86
N THR A 9 -39.29 -10.29 6.57
CA THR A 9 -40.43 -10.99 5.93
C THR A 9 -40.03 -12.32 5.29
N LEU A 10 -38.76 -12.58 5.06
CA LEU A 10 -38.22 -13.85 4.60
C LEU A 10 -37.60 -14.63 5.77
N ARG A 11 -37.31 -15.91 5.56
CA ARG A 11 -36.56 -16.77 6.51
C ARG A 11 -35.12 -16.95 6.06
N PHE A 12 -34.20 -16.87 7.00
CA PHE A 12 -32.77 -17.03 6.77
C PHE A 12 -32.16 -18.11 7.68
N PRO A 13 -32.39 -19.40 7.38
CA PRO A 13 -31.90 -20.50 8.19
C PRO A 13 -30.41 -20.79 7.98
N PHE A 14 -29.81 -20.27 6.91
CA PHE A 14 -28.43 -20.52 6.54
C PHE A 14 -27.54 -19.30 6.77
N SER A 15 -26.31 -19.54 7.24
CA SER A 15 -25.31 -18.49 7.30
C SER A 15 -24.80 -18.17 5.89
N TRP A 16 -24.90 -16.91 5.47
CA TRP A 16 -24.40 -16.43 4.18
C TRP A 16 -22.88 -16.66 4.04
N LYS A 17 -22.10 -16.55 5.13
CA LYS A 17 -20.66 -16.79 5.12
C LYS A 17 -20.29 -18.25 4.85
N LYS A 18 -21.09 -19.20 5.39
CA LYS A 18 -20.78 -20.63 5.29
C LYS A 18 -21.42 -21.29 4.05
N HIS A 19 -22.59 -20.83 3.66
CA HIS A 19 -23.42 -21.50 2.65
C HIS A 19 -24.04 -20.51 1.67
N ARG A 20 -23.19 -19.65 1.05
CA ARG A 20 -23.64 -18.57 0.15
C ARG A 20 -24.58 -19.05 -0.95
N PHE A 21 -24.22 -20.14 -1.61
CA PHE A 21 -25.04 -20.69 -2.71
C PHE A 21 -26.42 -21.15 -2.27
N LEU A 22 -26.52 -21.83 -1.12
CA LEU A 22 -27.81 -22.25 -0.55
C LEU A 22 -28.61 -21.03 -0.08
N PHE A 23 -27.97 -20.04 0.49
CA PHE A 23 -28.60 -18.81 0.93
C PHE A 23 -29.27 -18.08 -0.25
N ASP A 24 -28.54 -17.83 -1.31
CA ASP A 24 -29.02 -17.08 -2.46
C ASP A 24 -30.17 -17.83 -3.17
N ARG A 25 -30.05 -19.16 -3.33
CA ARG A 25 -31.13 -19.98 -3.90
C ARG A 25 -32.38 -20.04 -3.04
N TYR A 26 -32.23 -20.14 -1.73
CA TYR A 26 -33.32 -20.17 -0.80
C TYR A 26 -34.10 -18.85 -0.76
N VAL A 27 -33.38 -17.73 -0.81
CA VAL A 27 -34.00 -16.39 -0.95
C VAL A 27 -34.75 -16.27 -2.28
N ALA A 28 -34.14 -16.69 -3.39
CA ALA A 28 -34.79 -16.68 -4.70
C ALA A 28 -36.07 -17.54 -4.74
N LEU A 29 -36.04 -18.72 -4.11
CA LEU A 29 -37.22 -19.60 -4.00
C LEU A 29 -38.34 -18.96 -3.21
N GLN A 30 -38.03 -18.37 -2.07
CA GLN A 30 -39.06 -17.66 -1.25
C GLN A 30 -39.68 -16.50 -2.02
N ARG A 31 -38.93 -15.74 -2.78
CA ARG A 31 -39.40 -14.65 -3.65
C ARG A 31 -40.31 -15.20 -4.75
N ARG A 32 -39.91 -16.29 -5.40
CA ARG A 32 -40.73 -16.95 -6.45
C ARG A 32 -42.06 -17.47 -5.92
N LEU A 33 -42.06 -18.05 -4.71
CA LEU A 33 -43.24 -18.52 -4.03
C LEU A 33 -44.04 -17.42 -3.35
N ARG A 34 -43.61 -16.16 -3.43
CA ARG A 34 -44.19 -15.00 -2.75
C ARG A 34 -44.39 -15.22 -1.24
N PHE A 35 -43.49 -16.04 -0.64
CA PHE A 35 -43.57 -16.34 0.78
C PHE A 35 -43.24 -15.08 1.60
N LYS A 36 -44.10 -14.78 2.56
CA LYS A 36 -43.87 -13.70 3.53
C LYS A 36 -44.28 -14.21 4.91
N ARG A 37 -43.39 -14.14 5.86
CA ARG A 37 -43.67 -14.38 7.28
C ARG A 37 -44.27 -13.13 7.90
N LYS A 38 -45.20 -13.35 8.82
CA LYS A 38 -45.75 -12.24 9.61
C LYS A 38 -44.80 -11.85 10.72
N VAL A 39 -44.64 -10.54 10.94
CA VAL A 39 -43.99 -9.99 12.12
C VAL A 39 -44.92 -10.19 13.31
N PRO A 40 -44.43 -10.59 14.50
CA PRO A 40 -45.26 -10.68 15.70
C PRO A 40 -46.04 -9.38 15.95
N SER A 41 -47.30 -9.52 16.39
CA SER A 41 -48.13 -8.37 16.68
C SER A 41 -47.50 -7.52 17.77
N GLY A 42 -47.59 -6.20 17.64
CA GLY A 42 -46.93 -5.26 18.55
C GLY A 42 -45.50 -4.90 18.24
N LEU A 43 -44.82 -5.68 17.36
CA LEU A 43 -43.45 -5.33 16.93
C LEU A 43 -43.45 -4.46 15.67
N VAL A 44 -42.76 -3.35 15.73
CA VAL A 44 -42.39 -2.54 14.57
C VAL A 44 -40.90 -2.73 14.31
N PRO A 45 -40.50 -3.50 13.27
CA PRO A 45 -39.10 -3.79 13.03
C PRO A 45 -38.27 -2.54 12.78
N HIS A 46 -37.15 -2.45 13.48
CA HIS A 46 -36.16 -1.38 13.33
C HIS A 46 -34.81 -1.97 13.07
N MET A 47 -34.05 -1.27 12.28
CA MET A 47 -32.64 -1.59 12.00
C MET A 47 -31.72 -0.51 12.57
N GLY A 48 -30.52 -0.93 12.92
CA GLY A 48 -29.48 -0.01 13.41
C GLY A 48 -28.12 -0.68 13.48
N SER A 49 -27.20 -0.02 14.16
CA SER A 49 -25.87 -0.58 14.39
C SER A 49 -25.92 -1.74 15.38
N GLN A 50 -25.06 -2.73 15.20
CA GLN A 50 -24.78 -3.74 16.24
C GLN A 50 -24.12 -3.13 17.51
N TRP A 51 -23.68 -1.88 17.44
CA TRP A 51 -23.14 -1.10 18.55
C TRP A 51 -24.25 -0.25 19.16
N TRP A 52 -24.76 -0.69 20.28
CA TRP A 52 -25.85 -0.03 21.00
C TRP A 52 -25.53 0.06 22.50
N CYS A 53 -26.21 0.94 23.18
CA CYS A 53 -26.16 1.09 24.63
C CYS A 53 -27.60 1.15 25.16
N LEU A 54 -27.91 0.33 26.15
CA LEU A 54 -29.22 0.28 26.79
C LEU A 54 -29.07 0.61 28.28
N THR A 55 -30.11 1.20 28.84
CA THR A 55 -30.20 1.31 30.31
C THR A 55 -30.46 -0.08 30.91
N ARG A 56 -30.03 -0.27 32.15
CA ARG A 56 -30.33 -1.52 32.90
C ARG A 56 -31.84 -1.79 32.93
N GLN A 57 -32.65 -0.75 33.13
CA GLN A 57 -34.11 -0.86 33.15
C GLN A 57 -34.67 -1.39 31.82
N THR A 58 -34.25 -0.82 30.69
CA THR A 58 -34.70 -1.27 29.36
C THR A 58 -34.25 -2.69 29.09
N LEU A 59 -33.00 -3.03 29.41
CA LEU A 59 -32.51 -4.39 29.22
C LEU A 59 -33.27 -5.42 30.08
N SER A 60 -33.53 -5.09 31.37
CA SER A 60 -34.29 -5.96 32.28
C SER A 60 -35.72 -6.16 31.77
N ALA A 61 -36.38 -5.12 31.27
CA ALA A 61 -37.71 -5.22 30.70
C ALA A 61 -37.75 -6.14 29.46
N ILE A 62 -36.76 -6.02 28.56
CA ILE A 62 -36.62 -6.93 27.40
C ILE A 62 -36.43 -8.39 27.85
N LEU A 63 -35.61 -8.62 28.85
CA LEU A 63 -35.26 -9.97 29.32
C LEU A 63 -36.39 -10.64 30.12
N GLN A 64 -37.26 -9.86 30.73
CA GLN A 64 -38.41 -10.33 31.53
C GLN A 64 -39.73 -10.31 30.78
N ASP A 65 -39.73 -9.96 29.49
CA ASP A 65 -40.92 -9.93 28.66
C ASP A 65 -41.58 -11.29 28.54
N PRO A 66 -42.90 -11.42 28.80
CA PRO A 66 -43.62 -12.69 28.67
C PRO A 66 -43.55 -13.26 27.25
N ASP A 67 -43.51 -12.43 26.21
CA ASP A 67 -43.47 -12.81 24.82
C ASP A 67 -42.03 -12.94 24.27
N ARG A 68 -41.03 -12.89 25.15
CA ARG A 68 -39.62 -12.99 24.76
C ARG A 68 -39.31 -14.19 23.88
N ASP A 69 -39.82 -15.38 24.23
CA ASP A 69 -39.60 -16.60 23.45
C ASP A 69 -40.16 -16.49 22.02
N LEU A 70 -41.26 -15.81 21.85
CA LEU A 70 -41.85 -15.52 20.54
C LEU A 70 -40.91 -14.61 19.73
N TYR A 71 -40.38 -13.55 20.36
CA TYR A 71 -39.44 -12.62 19.72
C TYR A 71 -38.14 -13.30 19.38
N ASP A 72 -37.54 -14.06 20.30
CA ASP A 72 -36.32 -14.83 20.08
C ASP A 72 -36.48 -15.81 18.90
N ASN A 73 -37.58 -16.56 18.83
CA ASN A 73 -37.86 -17.46 17.73
C ASN A 73 -38.08 -16.73 16.39
N PHE A 74 -38.63 -15.54 16.44
CA PHE A 74 -38.76 -14.71 15.26
C PHE A 74 -37.41 -14.25 14.76
N PHE A 75 -36.57 -13.66 15.64
CA PHE A 75 -35.27 -13.07 15.27
C PHE A 75 -34.23 -14.12 14.93
N LYS A 76 -34.26 -15.35 15.48
CA LYS A 76 -33.40 -16.47 15.07
C LYS A 76 -33.37 -16.72 13.55
N ARG A 77 -34.40 -16.29 12.83
CA ARG A 77 -34.52 -16.47 11.38
C ARG A 77 -34.51 -15.16 10.59
N VAL A 78 -34.11 -14.07 11.22
CA VAL A 78 -33.88 -12.78 10.60
C VAL A 78 -32.44 -12.74 10.11
N TRP A 79 -32.16 -12.09 9.00
CA TRP A 79 -30.79 -11.91 8.51
C TRP A 79 -30.09 -10.83 9.32
N ILE A 80 -28.94 -11.16 9.93
CA ILE A 80 -28.16 -10.29 10.81
C ILE A 80 -29.01 -9.74 11.96
N PRO A 81 -29.46 -10.61 12.88
CA PRO A 81 -30.40 -10.22 13.95
C PRO A 81 -29.81 -9.22 14.97
N ASP A 82 -28.48 -9.18 15.13
CA ASP A 82 -27.75 -8.25 15.99
C ASP A 82 -27.89 -6.77 15.57
N GLU A 83 -28.27 -6.52 14.33
CA GLU A 83 -28.58 -5.18 13.82
C GLU A 83 -30.06 -4.80 13.95
N SER A 84 -30.91 -5.65 14.53
CA SER A 84 -32.35 -5.41 14.54
C SER A 84 -33.07 -5.84 15.81
N TYR A 85 -32.55 -6.81 16.55
CA TYR A 85 -33.20 -7.36 17.76
C TYR A 85 -33.39 -6.29 18.84
N TYR A 86 -32.28 -5.77 19.37
CA TYR A 86 -32.35 -4.75 20.41
C TYR A 86 -32.89 -3.41 19.90
N GLN A 87 -32.65 -3.08 18.66
CA GLN A 87 -33.18 -1.89 18.00
C GLN A 87 -34.72 -1.91 17.90
N THR A 88 -35.29 -3.09 17.73
CA THR A 88 -36.73 -3.27 17.70
C THR A 88 -37.31 -3.32 19.11
N LEU A 89 -36.77 -4.17 19.99
CA LEU A 89 -37.34 -4.39 21.31
C LEU A 89 -37.20 -3.18 22.25
N SER A 90 -36.10 -2.42 22.14
CA SER A 90 -35.96 -1.22 22.97
C SER A 90 -37.08 -0.20 22.79
N ARG A 91 -37.74 -0.19 21.64
CA ARG A 91 -38.89 0.70 21.36
C ARG A 91 -40.19 0.30 22.09
N LEU A 92 -40.25 -0.91 22.58
CA LEU A 92 -41.39 -1.33 23.42
C LEU A 92 -41.29 -0.77 24.85
N TYR A 93 -40.03 -0.55 25.35
CA TYR A 93 -39.76 -0.28 26.76
C TYR A 93 -39.10 1.06 27.01
N SER A 94 -38.68 1.78 25.99
CA SER A 94 -38.04 3.08 26.15
C SER A 94 -38.71 4.16 25.30
N GLN A 95 -39.08 5.24 25.91
CA GLN A 95 -39.57 6.45 25.23
C GLN A 95 -38.44 7.38 24.80
N LYS A 96 -37.29 7.26 25.45
CA LYS A 96 -36.10 8.08 25.16
C LYS A 96 -35.10 7.26 24.38
N ILE A 97 -35.19 7.32 23.06
CA ILE A 97 -34.30 6.62 22.14
C ILE A 97 -33.51 7.64 21.34
N GLU A 98 -32.19 7.53 21.44
CA GLU A 98 -31.27 8.34 20.68
C GLU A 98 -30.74 7.50 19.49
N SER A 99 -31.04 7.94 18.28
CA SER A 99 -30.70 7.22 17.03
C SER A 99 -29.38 7.69 16.41
N ARG A 100 -28.38 8.01 17.21
CA ARG A 100 -27.07 8.44 16.73
C ARG A 100 -25.99 7.36 16.95
N SER A 101 -24.91 7.44 16.20
CA SER A 101 -23.81 6.50 16.35
C SER A 101 -23.00 6.83 17.59
N LEU A 102 -22.81 5.84 18.47
CA LEU A 102 -21.86 5.89 19.57
C LEU A 102 -20.42 5.65 19.10
N THR A 103 -20.28 5.20 17.87
CA THR A 103 -19.02 4.75 17.30
C THR A 103 -18.56 5.70 16.19
N LEU A 104 -17.37 6.26 16.32
CA LEU A 104 -16.70 6.94 15.23
C LEU A 104 -16.28 5.90 14.20
N SER A 105 -17.02 5.81 13.10
CA SER A 105 -16.71 4.93 11.99
C SER A 105 -17.15 5.58 10.68
N LYS A 106 -16.42 5.29 9.61
CA LYS A 106 -16.80 5.65 8.25
C LYS A 106 -16.68 4.39 7.41
N PHE A 107 -17.66 4.15 6.57
CA PHE A 107 -17.68 2.98 5.69
C PHE A 107 -17.42 3.41 4.25
N ASP A 108 -16.76 2.54 3.50
CA ASP A 108 -16.66 2.70 2.05
C ASP A 108 -17.98 2.25 1.39
N PHE A 109 -18.07 2.44 0.07
CA PHE A 109 -19.25 2.05 -0.71
C PHE A 109 -19.58 0.55 -0.67
N GLN A 110 -18.65 -0.29 -0.18
CA GLN A 110 -18.81 -1.73 -0.01
C GLN A 110 -19.21 -2.12 1.42
N GLY A 111 -19.45 -1.15 2.29
CA GLY A 111 -19.78 -1.39 3.68
C GLY A 111 -18.59 -1.83 4.53
N LYS A 112 -17.34 -1.54 4.12
CA LYS A 112 -16.15 -1.82 4.93
C LYS A 112 -15.75 -0.57 5.71
N PRO A 113 -15.45 -0.70 7.02
CA PRO A 113 -15.02 0.44 7.82
C PRO A 113 -13.62 0.91 7.42
N HIS A 114 -13.43 2.23 7.40
CA HIS A 114 -12.10 2.85 7.30
C HIS A 114 -11.23 2.47 8.49
N ILE A 115 -9.92 2.48 8.28
CA ILE A 115 -8.92 2.19 9.32
C ILE A 115 -8.35 3.51 9.83
N PHE A 116 -8.25 3.63 11.16
CA PHE A 116 -7.59 4.75 11.83
C PHE A 116 -6.14 4.40 12.14
N TYR A 117 -5.24 5.30 11.78
CA TYR A 117 -3.80 5.24 11.98
C TYR A 117 -3.35 6.32 12.96
N ASP A 118 -2.07 6.35 13.32
CA ASP A 118 -1.50 7.27 14.30
C ASP A 118 -1.68 8.76 13.95
N ASP A 119 -1.71 9.10 12.67
CA ASP A 119 -1.97 10.46 12.18
C ASP A 119 -3.41 10.94 12.40
N HIS A 120 -4.33 10.02 12.70
CA HIS A 120 -5.72 10.36 13.04
C HIS A 120 -5.94 10.75 14.50
N LEU A 121 -4.89 10.81 15.33
CA LEU A 121 -5.02 11.11 16.76
C LEU A 121 -5.86 12.36 17.02
N GLN A 122 -5.62 13.45 16.29
CA GLN A 122 -6.38 14.69 16.48
C GLN A 122 -7.83 14.59 16.01
N LEU A 123 -8.10 13.75 15.03
CA LEU A 123 -9.45 13.43 14.57
C LEU A 123 -10.23 12.72 15.69
N LEU A 124 -9.64 11.69 16.28
CA LEU A 124 -10.25 10.92 17.37
C LEU A 124 -10.46 11.77 18.62
N ARG A 125 -9.48 12.60 19.01
CA ARG A 125 -9.61 13.52 20.16
C ARG A 125 -10.71 14.58 20.02
N ARG A 126 -11.04 14.94 18.77
CA ARG A 126 -12.12 15.92 18.49
C ARG A 126 -13.48 15.26 18.30
N SER A 127 -13.52 13.93 18.28
CA SER A 127 -14.76 13.17 18.20
C SER A 127 -15.50 13.23 19.52
N ASP A 128 -16.80 13.25 19.46
CA ASP A 128 -17.72 13.10 20.57
C ASP A 128 -18.29 11.68 20.68
N CYS A 129 -17.72 10.73 19.93
CA CYS A 129 -18.07 9.32 19.99
C CYS A 129 -17.29 8.63 21.14
N PHE A 130 -17.93 7.63 21.75
CA PHE A 130 -17.34 6.85 22.84
C PHE A 130 -16.40 5.76 22.38
N VAL A 131 -16.58 5.28 21.14
CA VAL A 131 -15.84 4.18 20.55
C VAL A 131 -15.37 4.57 19.15
N ALA A 132 -14.22 4.09 18.72
CA ALA A 132 -13.75 4.25 17.35
C ALA A 132 -13.40 2.90 16.73
N ARG A 133 -13.72 2.73 15.44
CA ARG A 133 -13.39 1.49 14.70
C ARG A 133 -13.18 1.74 13.19
N LYS A 134 -12.22 1.03 12.56
CA LYS A 134 -11.27 0.09 13.16
C LYS A 134 -9.96 0.81 13.40
N ILE A 135 -9.32 0.53 14.50
CA ILE A 135 -7.98 1.05 14.80
C ILE A 135 -6.96 0.08 14.21
N TRP A 136 -5.92 0.60 13.57
CA TRP A 136 -4.80 -0.20 13.12
C TRP A 136 -4.08 -0.85 14.32
N PRO A 137 -3.81 -2.17 14.29
CA PRO A 137 -3.24 -2.87 15.45
C PRO A 137 -1.87 -2.35 15.90
N ARG A 138 -1.13 -1.66 15.03
CA ARG A 138 0.18 -1.07 15.33
C ARG A 138 0.13 0.46 15.53
N ALA A 139 -1.04 1.04 15.74
CA ALA A 139 -1.21 2.46 16.01
C ALA A 139 -0.80 2.80 17.47
N GLU A 140 0.49 2.68 17.77
CA GLU A 140 1.03 2.82 19.13
C GLU A 140 0.71 4.18 19.76
N ARG A 141 0.77 5.24 18.98
CA ARG A 141 0.46 6.59 19.43
C ARG A 141 -1.00 6.72 19.85
N LEU A 142 -1.92 6.07 19.12
CA LEU A 142 -3.33 6.05 19.48
C LEU A 142 -3.54 5.27 20.78
N TYR A 143 -3.00 4.06 20.87
CA TYR A 143 -3.13 3.24 22.09
C TYR A 143 -2.54 3.95 23.31
N ARG A 144 -1.35 4.50 23.20
CA ARG A 144 -0.76 5.29 24.30
C ARG A 144 -1.63 6.47 24.72
N ALA A 145 -2.19 7.22 23.75
CA ALA A 145 -2.96 8.42 24.04
C ALA A 145 -4.33 8.16 24.68
N PHE A 146 -4.93 6.99 24.46
CA PHE A 146 -6.28 6.67 24.94
C PHE A 146 -6.32 5.65 26.08
N LEU A 147 -5.23 4.92 26.34
CA LEU A 147 -5.14 3.93 27.42
C LEU A 147 -4.44 4.46 28.69
N THR A 148 -3.89 5.67 28.64
CA THR A 148 -3.27 6.31 29.81
C THR A 148 -4.24 7.29 30.45
N ASP A 149 -4.22 7.41 31.79
CA ASP A 149 -5.12 8.28 32.59
C ASP A 149 -5.03 9.77 32.24
N SER A 150 -3.95 10.19 31.58
CA SER A 150 -3.80 11.55 31.03
C SER A 150 -4.79 11.88 29.90
N ALA A 151 -5.55 10.91 29.41
CA ALA A 151 -6.66 11.14 28.48
C ALA A 151 -7.88 11.83 29.11
N GLY A 152 -7.85 12.12 30.41
CA GLY A 152 -8.98 12.69 31.19
C GLY A 152 -9.43 14.12 30.85
N ALA A 153 -8.86 14.74 29.84
CA ALA A 153 -9.31 16.06 29.36
C ALA A 153 -10.33 15.97 28.21
N MET A 154 -10.99 14.84 28.02
CA MET A 154 -12.14 14.77 27.09
C MET A 154 -13.30 15.57 27.71
N LYS A 155 -13.52 16.78 27.19
CA LYS A 155 -14.75 17.50 27.45
C LYS A 155 -15.92 16.57 27.14
N ARG A 156 -16.78 16.30 28.10
CA ARG A 156 -18.03 15.56 27.92
C ARG A 156 -18.93 16.35 26.96
N THR A 157 -18.77 16.10 25.70
CA THR A 157 -19.65 16.64 24.66
C THR A 157 -20.59 15.53 24.21
N GLU A 158 -21.84 15.84 24.10
CA GLU A 158 -22.82 14.87 23.59
C GLU A 158 -22.51 14.51 22.12
N PRO A 159 -22.53 13.21 21.74
CA PRO A 159 -22.27 12.78 20.38
C PRO A 159 -23.27 13.38 19.38
N ASN A 160 -22.79 13.95 18.30
CA ASN A 160 -23.59 14.57 17.26
C ASN A 160 -23.23 14.00 15.88
N PRO A 161 -24.16 13.32 15.16
CA PRO A 161 -23.88 12.71 13.85
C PRO A 161 -23.37 13.70 12.80
N GLY A 162 -23.95 14.90 12.76
CA GLY A 162 -23.51 15.95 11.84
C GLY A 162 -22.10 16.46 12.12
N LYS A 163 -21.62 16.31 13.35
CA LYS A 163 -20.24 16.63 13.71
C LYS A 163 -19.27 15.55 13.22
N ILE A 164 -19.66 14.27 13.27
CA ILE A 164 -18.86 13.17 12.73
C ILE A 164 -18.65 13.38 11.22
N ASP A 165 -19.71 13.63 10.47
CA ASP A 165 -19.63 13.87 9.02
C ASP A 165 -18.77 15.09 8.68
N ARG A 166 -18.89 16.19 9.46
CA ARG A 166 -18.01 17.35 9.28
C ARG A 166 -16.54 17.05 9.57
N ILE A 167 -16.24 16.23 10.56
CA ILE A 167 -14.86 15.81 10.86
C ILE A 167 -14.27 15.01 9.71
N PHE A 168 -15.02 14.04 9.17
CA PHE A 168 -14.60 13.26 8.01
C PHE A 168 -14.46 14.11 6.76
N SER A 169 -15.41 15.01 6.49
CA SER A 169 -15.35 15.94 5.34
C SER A 169 -14.11 16.84 5.41
N LYS A 170 -13.79 17.39 6.59
CA LYS A 170 -12.57 18.18 6.80
C LYS A 170 -11.30 17.32 6.62
N ALA A 171 -11.31 16.06 7.02
CA ALA A 171 -10.18 15.17 6.83
C ALA A 171 -9.96 14.86 5.33
N VAL A 172 -11.06 14.61 4.59
CA VAL A 172 -11.02 14.46 3.13
C VAL A 172 -10.53 15.74 2.45
N GLU A 173 -11.06 16.89 2.82
CA GLU A 173 -10.65 18.20 2.27
C GLU A 173 -9.14 18.45 2.47
N ARG A 174 -8.62 18.21 3.67
CA ARG A 174 -7.19 18.35 3.96
C ARG A 174 -6.35 17.41 3.10
N ARG A 175 -6.81 16.21 2.87
CA ARG A 175 -6.15 15.22 2.03
C ARG A 175 -6.15 15.62 0.57
N THR A 176 -7.27 16.12 0.03
CA THR A 176 -7.37 16.60 -1.34
C THR A 176 -6.54 17.86 -1.60
N ARG A 177 -6.26 18.65 -0.56
CA ARG A 177 -5.34 19.78 -0.60
C ARG A 177 -3.86 19.38 -0.47
N GLY A 178 -3.53 18.09 -0.44
CA GLY A 178 -2.15 17.61 -0.42
C GLY A 178 -1.48 17.59 0.96
N ARG A 179 -2.24 17.56 2.06
CA ARG A 179 -1.67 17.40 3.40
C ARG A 179 -1.24 15.96 3.62
N ASP A 180 0.03 15.79 4.02
CA ASP A 180 0.61 14.49 4.29
C ASP A 180 -0.05 13.75 5.46
N GLY A 181 -0.04 12.43 5.40
CA GLY A 181 -0.28 11.57 6.53
C GLY A 181 -1.73 11.26 6.88
N LEU A 182 -2.75 11.69 6.13
CA LEU A 182 -4.14 11.31 6.39
C LEU A 182 -4.61 10.20 5.46
N TYR A 183 -4.35 8.97 5.86
CA TYR A 183 -4.85 7.79 5.16
C TYR A 183 -6.20 7.36 5.73
N MET A 184 -7.27 7.53 4.95
CA MET A 184 -8.66 7.31 5.37
C MET A 184 -9.35 6.19 4.59
N GLN A 185 -8.61 5.28 3.99
CA GLN A 185 -9.20 4.16 3.27
C GLN A 185 -9.46 2.98 4.21
N SER A 186 -10.52 2.24 3.97
CA SER A 186 -10.86 1.04 4.73
C SER A 186 -9.87 -0.10 4.48
N ARG A 187 -9.11 0.00 3.41
CA ARG A 187 -8.08 -0.93 2.95
C ARG A 187 -7.22 -0.23 1.90
N PHE A 188 -6.13 -0.87 1.50
CA PHE A 188 -5.36 -0.43 0.34
C PHE A 188 -6.23 -0.37 -0.93
N PRO A 189 -5.91 0.53 -1.88
CA PRO A 189 -6.60 0.59 -3.16
C PRO A 189 -6.69 -0.77 -3.84
N ARG A 190 -7.79 -1.06 -4.51
CA ARG A 190 -7.96 -2.34 -5.21
C ARG A 190 -7.08 -2.42 -6.43
N HIS A 191 -6.43 -3.56 -6.58
CA HIS A 191 -5.79 -3.93 -7.84
C HIS A 191 -6.86 -4.05 -8.94
N GLY A 192 -6.58 -3.53 -10.14
CA GLY A 192 -7.50 -3.58 -11.28
C GLY A 192 -8.66 -2.59 -11.23
N ASN A 193 -8.65 -1.61 -10.32
CA ASN A 193 -9.56 -0.48 -10.38
C ASN A 193 -9.22 0.36 -11.63
N GLU A 194 -10.22 1.00 -12.25
CA GLU A 194 -10.05 1.88 -13.42
C GLU A 194 -9.03 3.00 -13.17
N ASN A 195 -8.92 3.45 -11.91
CA ASN A 195 -7.92 4.38 -11.43
C ASN A 195 -6.74 3.67 -10.74
N GLY A 196 -6.37 2.46 -11.15
CA GLY A 196 -5.25 1.68 -10.61
C GLY A 196 -3.89 2.37 -10.73
N LEU A 197 -3.88 3.56 -11.30
CA LEU A 197 -2.77 4.48 -11.42
C LEU A 197 -2.58 5.26 -10.12
N THR A 198 -1.36 5.73 -9.89
CA THR A 198 -1.04 6.54 -8.71
C THR A 198 -1.64 7.94 -8.78
N SER A 199 -1.76 8.60 -7.64
CA SER A 199 -2.36 9.93 -7.52
C SER A 199 -1.41 11.10 -7.81
N ASN A 200 -0.12 10.85 -7.94
CA ASN A 200 0.91 11.87 -8.17
C ASN A 200 2.10 11.27 -8.91
N SER A 201 2.87 12.14 -9.55
CA SER A 201 4.09 11.72 -10.25
C SER A 201 5.17 11.25 -9.28
N PHE A 202 5.86 10.18 -9.65
CA PHE A 202 6.97 9.60 -8.91
C PHE A 202 8.06 9.13 -9.86
N SER A 203 9.26 8.86 -9.30
CA SER A 203 10.39 8.39 -10.11
C SER A 203 10.93 7.07 -9.55
N MET A 204 11.24 6.14 -10.44
CA MET A 204 11.87 4.86 -10.16
C MET A 204 13.23 4.79 -10.86
N PHE A 205 14.25 4.38 -10.13
CA PHE A 205 15.63 4.32 -10.59
C PHE A 205 16.16 2.90 -10.51
N GLN A 206 16.74 2.42 -11.59
CA GLN A 206 17.39 1.12 -11.63
C GLN A 206 18.86 1.30 -12.09
N GLY A 207 19.78 0.77 -11.32
CA GLY A 207 21.19 0.79 -11.66
C GLY A 207 21.96 2.01 -11.16
N PHE A 208 21.30 2.94 -10.48
CA PHE A 208 21.95 4.18 -10.01
C PHE A 208 22.72 3.99 -8.71
N THR A 209 22.18 3.26 -7.74
CA THR A 209 22.88 2.97 -6.47
C THR A 209 24.02 1.98 -6.66
N GLU A 210 23.98 1.20 -7.72
CA GLU A 210 25.08 0.31 -8.08
C GLU A 210 26.26 1.03 -8.70
N LEU A 211 26.00 2.16 -9.39
CA LEU A 211 27.03 2.97 -10.04
C LEU A 211 27.52 4.15 -9.21
N PHE A 212 26.74 4.65 -8.29
CA PHE A 212 27.08 5.83 -7.49
C PHE A 212 27.02 5.55 -6.00
N GLU A 213 28.02 5.99 -5.26
CA GLU A 213 28.12 5.72 -3.81
C GLU A 213 27.06 6.46 -2.99
N ASP A 214 26.70 7.69 -3.40
CA ASP A 214 25.84 8.59 -2.66
C ASP A 214 24.64 9.10 -3.47
N PHE A 215 24.09 8.27 -4.35
CA PHE A 215 23.03 8.70 -5.26
C PHE A 215 21.78 9.24 -4.55
N GLU A 216 21.31 8.56 -3.52
CA GLU A 216 20.07 8.93 -2.81
C GLU A 216 20.18 10.28 -2.10
N PRO A 217 21.16 10.54 -1.22
CA PRO A 217 21.32 11.82 -0.57
C PRO A 217 21.67 12.94 -1.57
N TRP A 218 22.42 12.63 -2.62
CA TRP A 218 22.74 13.57 -3.68
C TRP A 218 21.47 14.01 -4.43
N LEU A 219 20.63 13.05 -4.85
CA LEU A 219 19.39 13.32 -5.57
C LEU A 219 18.39 14.10 -4.69
N ALA A 220 18.27 13.72 -3.42
CA ALA A 220 17.42 14.44 -2.47
C ALA A 220 17.83 15.91 -2.34
N LYS A 221 19.15 16.18 -2.25
CA LYS A 221 19.70 17.54 -2.18
C LYS A 221 19.48 18.33 -3.49
N ALA A 222 19.66 17.67 -4.64
CA ALA A 222 19.52 18.32 -5.95
C ALA A 222 18.08 18.69 -6.28
N THR A 223 17.12 17.84 -5.90
CA THR A 223 15.73 17.94 -6.33
C THR A 223 14.77 18.39 -5.23
N ASN A 224 15.14 18.29 -3.97
CA ASN A 224 14.25 18.43 -2.80
C ASN A 224 13.11 17.41 -2.81
N ALA A 225 13.28 16.27 -3.51
CA ALA A 225 12.37 15.14 -3.50
C ALA A 225 12.68 14.24 -2.31
N ARG A 226 11.69 13.43 -1.91
CA ARG A 226 11.94 12.37 -0.94
C ARG A 226 12.47 11.14 -1.67
N VAL A 227 13.70 10.78 -1.36
CA VAL A 227 14.41 9.67 -2.01
C VAL A 227 14.50 8.51 -1.03
N HIS A 228 13.93 7.38 -1.42
CA HIS A 228 13.97 6.12 -0.70
C HIS A 228 15.03 5.21 -1.31
N GLY A 229 15.52 4.25 -0.54
CA GLY A 229 16.24 3.11 -1.05
C GLY A 229 15.32 2.14 -1.81
N HIS A 230 15.60 0.87 -1.73
CA HIS A 230 14.81 -0.18 -2.38
C HIS A 230 13.50 -0.45 -1.62
N LEU A 231 12.40 0.19 -2.04
CA LEU A 231 11.08 -0.01 -1.41
C LEU A 231 10.57 -1.45 -1.52
N PHE A 232 11.11 -2.21 -2.47
CA PHE A 232 10.69 -3.58 -2.78
C PHE A 232 11.77 -4.62 -2.51
N ALA A 233 12.82 -4.26 -1.73
CA ALA A 233 13.85 -5.18 -1.31
C ALA A 233 13.28 -6.39 -0.53
N PRO A 234 13.94 -7.58 -0.59
CA PRO A 234 13.41 -8.81 0.02
C PRO A 234 13.18 -8.71 1.52
N ASP A 235 14.04 -7.98 2.24
CA ASP A 235 14.03 -7.95 3.69
C ASP A 235 13.06 -6.93 4.27
N ARG A 236 13.02 -5.74 3.69
CA ARG A 236 12.19 -4.63 4.15
C ARG A 236 12.02 -3.56 3.07
N ALA A 237 11.03 -2.67 3.24
CA ALA A 237 10.95 -1.44 2.46
C ALA A 237 11.92 -0.40 3.05
N GLU A 238 12.86 0.06 2.24
CA GLU A 238 13.87 1.03 2.66
C GLU A 238 13.35 2.45 2.52
N PHE A 239 12.66 2.94 3.53
CA PHE A 239 12.19 4.33 3.53
C PHE A 239 13.32 5.33 3.72
N ALA A 240 13.14 6.52 3.14
CA ALA A 240 14.05 7.65 3.30
C ALA A 240 14.40 7.88 4.78
N ASN A 241 15.66 8.23 5.05
CA ASN A 241 16.20 8.47 6.40
C ASN A 241 16.08 7.26 7.36
N GLY A 242 16.03 6.03 6.84
CA GLY A 242 15.97 4.81 7.64
C GLY A 242 14.71 4.66 8.49
N GLN A 243 13.61 5.32 8.10
CA GLN A 243 12.35 5.22 8.83
C GLN A 243 11.77 3.81 8.73
N THR A 244 11.25 3.29 9.84
CA THR A 244 10.54 2.01 9.90
C THR A 244 9.03 2.16 9.72
N LEU A 245 8.54 3.39 9.84
CA LEU A 245 7.12 3.72 9.70
C LEU A 245 6.97 5.05 8.95
N MET A 246 6.42 4.99 7.76
CA MET A 246 6.21 6.17 6.93
C MET A 246 4.86 6.81 7.21
N ASN A 247 4.88 8.11 7.55
CA ASN A 247 3.69 8.93 7.82
C ASN A 247 2.72 8.31 8.84
N GLY A 248 3.22 7.50 9.77
CA GLY A 248 2.43 6.84 10.80
C GLY A 248 1.50 5.72 10.30
N ALA A 249 1.61 5.30 9.04
CA ALA A 249 0.68 4.37 8.42
C ALA A 249 1.34 3.17 7.75
N LEU A 250 2.34 3.38 6.91
CA LEU A 250 3.01 2.33 6.16
C LEU A 250 4.26 1.87 6.91
N CYS A 251 4.35 0.60 7.25
CA CYS A 251 5.54 0.03 7.88
C CYS A 251 6.46 -0.60 6.83
N ASP A 252 7.73 -0.78 7.22
CA ASP A 252 8.79 -1.33 6.38
C ASP A 252 8.77 -2.85 6.24
N SER A 253 7.81 -3.55 6.85
CA SER A 253 7.71 -5.00 6.83
C SER A 253 7.49 -5.54 5.41
N ALA A 254 8.47 -6.30 4.89
CA ALA A 254 8.36 -6.95 3.58
C ALA A 254 7.14 -7.89 3.46
N PRO A 255 6.80 -8.75 4.45
CA PRO A 255 5.61 -9.60 4.35
C PRO A 255 4.30 -8.83 4.26
N LEU A 256 4.19 -7.63 4.88
CA LEU A 256 3.00 -6.80 4.76
C LEU A 256 2.93 -6.09 3.42
N ARG A 257 4.06 -5.61 2.92
CA ARG A 257 4.18 -5.01 1.58
C ARG A 257 3.84 -6.05 0.51
N ASP A 258 4.41 -7.24 0.59
CA ASP A 258 4.29 -8.31 -0.40
C ASP A 258 2.94 -9.01 -0.39
N TYR A 259 2.10 -8.76 0.63
CA TYR A 259 0.69 -9.17 0.58
C TYR A 259 -0.05 -8.54 -0.60
N ASP A 260 0.24 -7.28 -0.95
CA ASP A 260 -0.20 -6.59 -2.16
C ASP A 260 0.73 -5.42 -2.48
N PRO A 261 1.84 -5.65 -3.20
CA PRO A 261 2.85 -4.63 -3.48
C PRO A 261 2.31 -3.48 -4.32
N ASN A 262 1.34 -3.74 -5.19
CA ASN A 262 0.70 -2.69 -5.99
C ASN A 262 -0.08 -1.71 -5.11
N ARG A 263 -0.81 -2.22 -4.12
CA ARG A 263 -1.54 -1.37 -3.17
C ARG A 263 -0.63 -0.65 -2.21
N PHE A 264 0.49 -1.27 -1.84
CA PHE A 264 1.52 -0.61 -1.05
C PHE A 264 2.02 0.65 -1.76
N LEU A 265 2.46 0.53 -3.02
CA LEU A 265 2.95 1.67 -3.80
C LEU A 265 1.88 2.75 -3.99
N THR A 266 0.68 2.35 -4.40
CA THR A 266 -0.42 3.33 -4.59
C THR A 266 -0.80 4.04 -3.29
N SER A 267 -0.74 3.36 -2.14
CA SER A 267 -0.98 3.96 -0.84
C SER A 267 0.14 4.90 -0.41
N LEU A 268 1.39 4.55 -0.69
CA LEU A 268 2.54 5.41 -0.43
C LEU A 268 2.40 6.73 -1.20
N ILE A 269 2.19 6.67 -2.50
CA ILE A 269 2.03 7.86 -3.35
C ILE A 269 0.79 8.67 -2.94
N TRP A 270 -0.32 8.01 -2.59
CA TRP A 270 -1.51 8.69 -2.11
C TRP A 270 -1.30 9.45 -0.79
N ASN A 271 -0.60 8.86 0.15
CA ASN A 271 -0.30 9.49 1.45
C ASN A 271 0.69 10.65 1.34
N THR A 272 1.55 10.62 0.34
CA THR A 272 2.65 11.58 0.16
C THR A 272 2.47 12.47 -1.07
N ARG A 273 1.25 12.63 -1.57
CA ARG A 273 1.00 13.38 -2.81
C ARG A 273 1.34 14.88 -2.77
N GLY A 274 1.70 15.41 -1.60
CA GLY A 274 2.26 16.77 -1.47
C GLY A 274 3.76 16.85 -1.77
N GLU A 275 4.44 15.68 -1.90
CA GLU A 275 5.87 15.56 -2.14
C GLU A 275 6.15 14.67 -3.34
N ARG A 276 7.23 14.93 -4.02
CA ARG A 276 7.73 14.03 -5.06
C ARG A 276 8.42 12.85 -4.40
N GLN A 277 8.01 11.64 -4.73
CA GLN A 277 8.62 10.40 -4.26
C GLN A 277 9.55 9.85 -5.34
N CYS A 278 10.74 9.43 -4.90
CA CYS A 278 11.74 8.74 -5.69
C CYS A 278 12.15 7.48 -4.96
N PHE A 279 12.41 6.37 -5.65
CA PHE A 279 12.89 5.14 -5.03
C PHE A 279 13.75 4.31 -5.98
N GLN A 280 14.60 3.49 -5.37
CA GLN A 280 15.43 2.54 -6.08
C GLN A 280 14.66 1.26 -6.38
N PHE A 281 15.00 0.64 -7.50
CA PHE A 281 14.45 -0.63 -7.93
C PHE A 281 15.49 -1.41 -8.73
N GLY A 282 15.50 -2.72 -8.57
CA GLY A 282 16.48 -3.56 -9.27
C GLY A 282 16.00 -5.00 -9.44
N PRO A 283 16.84 -5.83 -10.07
CA PRO A 283 16.49 -7.23 -10.30
C PRO A 283 16.35 -8.08 -9.03
N TRP A 284 16.85 -7.59 -7.88
CA TRP A 284 16.68 -8.26 -6.58
C TRP A 284 15.35 -7.99 -5.91
N ASP A 285 14.66 -6.96 -6.35
CA ASP A 285 13.40 -6.51 -5.73
C ASP A 285 12.21 -7.37 -6.13
N ASN A 286 11.09 -7.23 -5.42
CA ASN A 286 9.84 -7.87 -5.79
C ASN A 286 9.31 -7.29 -7.11
N GLN A 287 9.28 -8.10 -8.15
CA GLN A 287 8.95 -7.72 -9.53
C GLN A 287 7.44 -7.58 -9.81
N GLU A 288 6.58 -7.86 -8.85
CA GLU A 288 5.11 -7.83 -9.06
C GLU A 288 4.58 -6.44 -9.42
N ILE A 289 5.31 -5.36 -9.11
CA ILE A 289 4.91 -3.98 -9.44
C ILE A 289 5.18 -3.58 -10.90
N ASN A 290 5.96 -4.34 -11.65
CA ASN A 290 6.46 -3.93 -12.97
C ASN A 290 5.34 -3.47 -13.92
N TRP A 291 4.24 -4.22 -13.99
CA TRP A 291 3.12 -3.83 -14.83
C TRP A 291 2.35 -2.62 -14.32
N LEU A 292 2.21 -2.45 -13.00
CA LEU A 292 1.59 -1.25 -12.43
C LEU A 292 2.38 -0.01 -12.81
N VAL A 293 3.69 -0.03 -12.56
CA VAL A 293 4.57 1.11 -12.79
C VAL A 293 4.68 1.43 -14.28
N ALA A 294 4.85 0.41 -15.15
CA ALA A 294 4.93 0.61 -16.58
C ALA A 294 3.66 1.23 -17.19
N ARG A 295 2.49 0.88 -16.69
CA ARG A 295 1.20 1.38 -17.18
C ARG A 295 0.75 2.69 -16.56
N ASP A 296 1.47 3.20 -15.55
CA ASP A 296 1.12 4.44 -14.88
C ASP A 296 1.72 5.66 -15.60
N PRO A 297 0.92 6.56 -16.16
CA PRO A 297 1.43 7.77 -16.80
C PRO A 297 2.12 8.74 -15.83
N ASN A 298 1.93 8.57 -14.51
CA ASN A 298 2.60 9.34 -13.49
C ASN A 298 4.02 8.83 -13.17
N ALA A 299 4.36 7.61 -13.62
CA ALA A 299 5.68 7.04 -13.41
C ALA A 299 6.73 7.63 -14.34
N GLN A 300 7.89 7.94 -13.80
CA GLN A 300 9.11 8.22 -14.54
C GLN A 300 10.13 7.16 -14.18
N ILE A 301 10.55 6.38 -15.17
CA ILE A 301 11.41 5.22 -14.98
C ILE A 301 12.73 5.48 -15.68
N SER A 302 13.82 5.43 -14.93
CA SER A 302 15.19 5.59 -15.42
C SER A 302 15.97 4.32 -15.15
N VAL A 303 16.50 3.70 -16.20
CA VAL A 303 17.19 2.41 -16.12
C VAL A 303 18.58 2.52 -16.73
N ILE A 304 19.57 2.08 -15.98
CA ILE A 304 20.92 1.81 -16.48
C ILE A 304 21.05 0.29 -16.56
N THR A 305 21.05 -0.24 -17.77
CA THR A 305 21.05 -1.69 -17.97
C THR A 305 22.41 -2.30 -17.62
N GLY A 306 22.38 -3.46 -16.97
CA GLY A 306 23.56 -4.20 -16.61
C GLY A 306 24.30 -3.72 -15.36
N ALA A 307 23.85 -2.64 -14.73
CA ALA A 307 24.45 -2.12 -13.50
C ALA A 307 24.45 -3.13 -12.35
N TRP A 308 23.51 -4.07 -12.33
CA TRP A 308 23.47 -5.21 -11.39
C TRP A 308 24.78 -6.03 -11.37
N ALA A 309 25.59 -5.95 -12.42
CA ALA A 309 26.90 -6.65 -12.48
C ALA A 309 27.95 -5.99 -11.59
N VAL A 310 27.81 -4.70 -11.24
CA VAL A 310 28.78 -3.97 -10.43
C VAL A 310 28.90 -4.52 -9.01
N PRO A 311 27.82 -4.75 -8.25
CA PRO A 311 27.90 -5.40 -6.94
C PRO A 311 28.52 -6.80 -7.02
N LEU A 312 28.23 -7.55 -8.07
CA LEU A 312 28.84 -8.87 -8.29
C LEU A 312 30.36 -8.74 -8.51
N PHE A 313 30.78 -7.81 -9.35
CA PHE A 313 32.20 -7.52 -9.61
C PHE A 313 32.94 -7.15 -8.33
N ARG A 314 32.36 -6.29 -7.50
CA ARG A 314 32.95 -5.84 -6.22
C ARG A 314 32.92 -6.90 -5.12
N SER A 315 32.15 -7.96 -5.29
CA SER A 315 32.08 -9.02 -4.29
C SER A 315 33.31 -9.94 -4.33
N ASN A 316 33.75 -10.40 -3.16
CA ASN A 316 34.87 -11.35 -3.04
C ASN A 316 34.42 -12.82 -3.18
N ARG A 317 33.27 -13.09 -3.81
CA ARG A 317 32.69 -14.43 -3.93
C ARG A 317 33.32 -15.24 -5.05
N ASN A 318 33.10 -16.56 -5.03
CA ASN A 318 33.55 -17.45 -6.09
C ASN A 318 32.86 -17.12 -7.42
N PHE A 319 33.64 -17.08 -8.51
CA PHE A 319 33.13 -16.75 -9.84
C PHE A 319 32.03 -17.71 -10.35
N ALA A 320 32.04 -19.00 -9.96
CA ALA A 320 31.00 -19.94 -10.34
C ALA A 320 29.62 -19.58 -9.75
N ASP A 321 29.60 -19.08 -8.51
CA ASP A 321 28.36 -18.62 -7.84
C ASP A 321 27.92 -17.28 -8.42
N LEU A 322 28.86 -16.35 -8.65
CA LEU A 322 28.60 -15.07 -9.31
C LEU A 322 27.97 -15.26 -10.69
N ARG A 323 28.45 -16.23 -11.47
CA ARG A 323 27.91 -16.52 -12.80
C ARG A 323 26.45 -16.97 -12.75
N LYS A 324 26.08 -17.82 -11.77
CA LYS A 324 24.69 -18.27 -11.61
C LYS A 324 23.77 -17.10 -11.27
N GLU A 325 24.18 -16.28 -10.33
CA GLU A 325 23.43 -15.09 -9.93
C GLU A 325 23.34 -14.07 -11.07
N ALA A 326 24.45 -13.82 -11.77
CA ALA A 326 24.46 -12.94 -12.93
C ALA A 326 23.46 -13.39 -14.01
N ALA A 327 23.37 -14.71 -14.28
CA ALA A 327 22.41 -15.24 -15.24
C ALA A 327 20.94 -15.01 -14.80
N GLN A 328 20.67 -15.14 -13.50
CA GLN A 328 19.37 -14.87 -12.92
C GLN A 328 19.01 -13.39 -13.04
N LEU A 329 19.90 -12.49 -12.61
CA LEU A 329 19.67 -11.04 -12.63
C LEU A 329 19.50 -10.52 -14.05
N GLN A 330 20.32 -11.02 -15.00
CA GLN A 330 20.18 -10.69 -16.41
C GLN A 330 18.80 -11.10 -16.96
N LYS A 331 18.31 -12.28 -16.60
CA LYS A 331 16.99 -12.76 -17.03
C LYS A 331 15.88 -11.84 -16.48
N ILE A 332 15.91 -11.54 -15.20
CA ILE A 332 14.92 -10.65 -14.54
C ILE A 332 14.93 -9.27 -15.19
N GLU A 333 16.12 -8.69 -15.39
CA GLU A 333 16.24 -7.39 -16.06
C GLU A 333 15.70 -7.45 -17.49
N SER A 334 15.95 -8.52 -18.25
CA SER A 334 15.42 -8.70 -19.61
C SER A 334 13.89 -8.70 -19.61
N GLU A 335 13.26 -9.46 -18.71
CA GLU A 335 11.81 -9.51 -18.55
C GLU A 335 11.24 -8.13 -18.18
N HIS A 336 11.90 -7.39 -17.29
CA HIS A 336 11.51 -6.03 -16.94
C HIS A 336 11.62 -5.09 -18.16
N LEU A 337 12.71 -5.14 -18.93
CA LEU A 337 12.89 -4.33 -20.13
C LEU A 337 11.86 -4.63 -21.22
N GLU A 338 11.44 -5.89 -21.36
CA GLU A 338 10.35 -6.26 -22.26
C GLU A 338 9.04 -5.57 -21.86
N ILE A 339 8.72 -5.55 -20.57
CA ILE A 339 7.55 -4.83 -20.06
C ILE A 339 7.66 -3.33 -20.35
N LEU A 340 8.81 -2.72 -20.07
CA LEU A 340 9.04 -1.30 -20.30
C LEU A 340 8.96 -0.88 -21.76
N ARG A 341 9.31 -1.78 -22.69
CA ARG A 341 9.22 -1.59 -24.15
C ARG A 341 7.88 -1.99 -24.74
N SER A 342 6.96 -2.50 -23.92
CA SER A 342 5.64 -2.92 -24.36
C SER A 342 4.80 -1.75 -24.89
N VAL A 343 3.94 -2.02 -25.86
CA VAL A 343 2.95 -1.05 -26.39
C VAL A 343 1.94 -0.59 -25.32
N TRP A 344 1.82 -1.32 -24.23
CA TRP A 344 0.93 -0.99 -23.11
C TRP A 344 1.56 -0.05 -22.10
N THR A 345 2.85 0.23 -22.22
CA THR A 345 3.57 1.13 -21.32
C THR A 345 3.15 2.57 -21.57
N LYS A 346 2.75 3.26 -20.49
CA LYS A 346 2.33 4.66 -20.48
C LYS A 346 3.27 5.54 -19.65
N ALA A 347 4.13 4.89 -18.86
CA ALA A 347 5.16 5.57 -18.09
C ALA A 347 6.16 6.28 -19.02
N ARG A 348 6.78 7.34 -18.52
CA ARG A 348 7.94 7.94 -19.19
C ARG A 348 9.17 7.11 -18.87
N VAL A 349 9.67 6.37 -19.86
CA VAL A 349 10.78 5.44 -19.70
C VAL A 349 12.02 5.97 -20.41
N ARG A 350 13.16 5.91 -19.70
CA ARG A 350 14.50 6.18 -20.23
C ARG A 350 15.39 4.99 -19.93
N ILE A 351 16.06 4.49 -20.93
CA ILE A 351 16.94 3.34 -20.79
C ILE A 351 18.28 3.70 -21.44
N TRP A 352 19.35 3.57 -20.67
CA TRP A 352 20.72 3.70 -21.14
C TRP A 352 21.45 2.37 -20.95
N THR A 353 22.35 2.07 -21.85
CA THR A 353 23.34 1.03 -21.56
C THR A 353 24.34 1.58 -20.54
N MET A 354 24.90 0.70 -19.74
CA MET A 354 25.91 1.10 -18.76
C MET A 354 27.13 1.77 -19.43
N ALA A 355 27.53 1.29 -20.61
CA ALA A 355 28.65 1.87 -21.37
C ALA A 355 28.36 3.32 -21.77
N GLU A 356 27.21 3.57 -22.38
CA GLU A 356 26.78 4.92 -22.78
C GLU A 356 26.64 5.87 -21.59
N PHE A 357 26.09 5.36 -20.48
CA PHE A 357 25.86 6.17 -19.31
C PHE A 357 27.18 6.59 -18.62
N VAL A 358 28.14 5.69 -18.50
CA VAL A 358 29.45 5.94 -17.87
C VAL A 358 30.31 6.90 -18.70
N GLU A 359 30.18 6.86 -20.03
CA GLU A 359 30.91 7.77 -20.93
C GLU A 359 30.52 9.24 -20.75
N ALA A 360 29.21 9.52 -20.56
CA ALA A 360 28.70 10.89 -20.43
C ALA A 360 27.55 10.99 -19.41
N PRO A 361 27.82 10.83 -18.09
CA PRO A 361 26.75 10.71 -17.08
C PRO A 361 26.00 12.02 -16.82
N MET A 362 26.62 13.18 -17.09
CA MET A 362 26.04 14.49 -16.75
C MET A 362 24.76 14.80 -17.49
N GLU A 363 24.67 14.48 -18.76
CA GLU A 363 23.50 14.77 -19.59
C GLU A 363 22.25 13.98 -19.15
N PRO A 364 22.32 12.64 -19.00
CA PRO A 364 21.24 11.85 -18.41
C PRO A 364 20.80 12.34 -17.02
N ILE A 365 21.75 12.61 -16.13
CA ILE A 365 21.48 13.05 -14.77
C ILE A 365 20.81 14.42 -14.76
N GLN A 366 21.27 15.39 -15.57
CA GLN A 366 20.63 16.69 -15.72
C GLN A 366 19.18 16.53 -16.17
N THR A 367 18.95 15.69 -17.18
CA THR A 367 17.61 15.41 -17.70
C THR A 367 16.68 14.85 -16.61
N ILE A 368 17.17 13.93 -15.77
CA ILE A 368 16.41 13.37 -14.65
C ILE A 368 16.07 14.44 -13.62
N VAL A 369 17.03 15.27 -13.25
CA VAL A 369 16.81 16.34 -12.26
C VAL A 369 15.78 17.37 -12.76
N ASP A 370 15.86 17.76 -14.03
CA ASP A 370 14.93 18.69 -14.66
C ASP A 370 13.49 18.13 -14.72
N GLU A 371 13.33 16.83 -14.91
CA GLU A 371 12.04 16.17 -14.90
C GLU A 371 11.41 16.05 -13.50
N ILE A 372 12.23 15.92 -12.48
CA ILE A 372 11.76 15.86 -11.09
C ILE A 372 11.40 17.25 -10.58
N LYS A 373 12.20 18.25 -10.91
CA LYS A 373 12.03 19.64 -10.49
C LYS A 373 11.91 20.59 -11.68
N PRO A 374 10.73 20.69 -12.32
CA PRO A 374 10.56 21.48 -13.54
C PRO A 374 10.68 23.01 -13.33
N THR A 375 10.60 23.50 -12.09
CA THR A 375 10.71 24.93 -11.77
C THR A 375 12.05 25.25 -11.15
N GLY A 376 12.87 26.01 -11.87
CA GLY A 376 14.19 26.46 -11.41
C GLY A 376 15.32 25.60 -11.92
N HIS A 377 15.50 25.57 -13.24
CA HIS A 377 16.63 24.92 -13.90
C HIS A 377 17.97 25.42 -13.31
N ARG A 378 18.57 24.63 -12.46
CA ARG A 378 19.92 24.82 -12.00
C ARG A 378 20.80 23.85 -12.77
N HIS A 379 21.71 24.37 -13.54
CA HIS A 379 22.68 23.53 -14.21
C HIS A 379 23.50 22.80 -13.13
N LEU A 380 23.56 21.48 -13.22
CA LEU A 380 24.35 20.68 -12.29
C LEU A 380 25.84 20.93 -12.54
N SER A 381 26.57 21.27 -11.49
CA SER A 381 28.03 21.45 -11.55
C SER A 381 28.77 20.14 -11.45
N GLU A 382 28.20 19.15 -10.76
CA GLU A 382 28.87 17.89 -10.44
C GLU A 382 27.88 16.73 -10.46
N ALA A 383 28.31 15.58 -10.98
CA ALA A 383 27.62 14.31 -10.86
C ALA A 383 27.83 13.71 -9.46
N PRO A 384 27.00 12.77 -9.00
CA PRO A 384 27.30 11.98 -7.82
C PRO A 384 28.59 11.16 -8.03
N THR A 385 29.26 10.79 -6.93
CA THR A 385 30.52 10.05 -6.99
C THR A 385 30.32 8.66 -7.58
N MET A 386 30.96 8.39 -8.71
CA MET A 386 30.87 7.08 -9.37
C MET A 386 31.79 6.07 -8.64
N VAL A 387 31.32 4.83 -8.53
CA VAL A 387 32.10 3.72 -7.99
C VAL A 387 33.32 3.40 -8.90
N ASP A 388 34.38 2.85 -8.33
CA ASP A 388 35.53 2.41 -9.11
C ASP A 388 35.17 1.20 -9.99
N LEU A 389 35.34 1.37 -11.29
CA LEU A 389 35.09 0.37 -12.33
C LEU A 389 36.37 -0.21 -12.94
N GLY A 390 37.55 0.04 -12.34
CA GLY A 390 38.82 -0.53 -12.79
C GLY A 390 38.79 -2.05 -12.85
N GLY A 391 39.01 -2.64 -14.03
CA GLY A 391 38.92 -4.08 -14.27
C GLY A 391 37.52 -4.64 -14.51
N PHE A 392 36.47 -3.80 -14.46
CA PHE A 392 35.08 -4.26 -14.71
C PHE A 392 34.92 -4.82 -16.14
N GLY A 393 35.49 -4.20 -17.15
CA GLY A 393 35.47 -4.71 -18.53
C GLY A 393 36.02 -6.14 -18.63
N GLN A 394 37.12 -6.45 -17.90
CA GLN A 394 37.64 -7.82 -17.86
C GLN A 394 36.69 -8.81 -17.18
N PHE A 395 36.02 -8.38 -16.12
CA PHE A 395 34.99 -9.19 -15.44
C PHE A 395 33.86 -9.53 -16.41
N LEU A 396 33.35 -8.57 -17.17
CA LEU A 396 32.32 -8.78 -18.19
C LEU A 396 32.80 -9.73 -19.29
N GLN A 397 34.06 -9.60 -19.73
CA GLN A 397 34.64 -10.51 -20.71
C GLN A 397 34.73 -11.94 -20.18
N ASN A 398 35.04 -12.11 -18.89
CA ASN A 398 35.03 -13.44 -18.26
C ASN A 398 33.63 -14.06 -18.22
N LEU A 399 32.59 -13.27 -17.97
CA LEU A 399 31.19 -13.73 -18.06
C LEU A 399 30.83 -14.14 -19.49
N LYS A 400 31.23 -13.37 -20.52
CA LYS A 400 31.06 -13.72 -21.94
C LYS A 400 31.74 -15.03 -22.26
N ASN A 401 32.97 -15.23 -21.85
CA ASN A 401 33.76 -16.44 -22.11
C ASN A 401 33.16 -17.70 -21.48
N GLN A 402 32.27 -17.55 -20.50
CA GLN A 402 31.53 -18.66 -19.87
C GLN A 402 30.13 -18.86 -20.45
N GLY A 403 29.89 -18.32 -21.63
CA GLY A 403 28.62 -18.49 -22.34
C GLY A 403 27.48 -17.57 -21.93
N MET A 404 27.77 -16.56 -21.13
CA MET A 404 26.82 -15.47 -20.90
C MET A 404 26.88 -14.45 -22.04
N HIS A 405 25.76 -13.82 -22.31
CA HIS A 405 25.66 -12.76 -23.30
C HIS A 405 25.19 -11.47 -22.62
N PRO A 406 26.10 -10.73 -21.93
CA PRO A 406 25.74 -9.52 -21.21
C PRO A 406 25.50 -8.33 -22.18
N TYR A 407 24.71 -8.57 -23.23
CA TYR A 407 24.38 -7.60 -24.29
C TYR A 407 23.63 -6.36 -23.77
N LEU A 408 22.96 -6.46 -22.62
CA LEU A 408 22.27 -5.34 -22.00
C LEU A 408 23.23 -4.29 -21.43
N MET A 409 24.48 -4.63 -21.25
CA MET A 409 25.51 -3.73 -20.71
C MET A 409 26.20 -2.89 -21.81
N GLY A 410 25.94 -3.16 -23.08
CA GLY A 410 26.62 -2.56 -24.22
C GLY A 410 28.08 -3.05 -24.36
N ASP A 411 28.82 -2.39 -25.23
CA ASP A 411 30.25 -2.68 -25.45
C ASP A 411 31.09 -1.91 -24.44
N PHE A 412 31.14 -2.39 -23.20
CA PHE A 412 31.97 -1.77 -22.15
C PHE A 412 33.47 -1.93 -22.50
N PRO A 413 34.27 -0.86 -22.52
CA PRO A 413 35.64 -0.93 -22.96
C PRO A 413 36.50 -1.83 -22.04
N VAL A 414 37.16 -2.80 -22.62
CA VAL A 414 38.15 -3.62 -21.94
C VAL A 414 39.48 -2.84 -21.95
N GLU A 415 39.98 -2.49 -20.77
CA GLU A 415 41.28 -1.89 -20.64
C GLU A 415 42.35 -2.82 -21.26
N LYS A 416 43.05 -2.33 -22.25
CA LYS A 416 44.24 -3.05 -22.76
C LYS A 416 45.25 -3.06 -21.65
N ALA A 417 45.53 -4.23 -21.07
CA ALA A 417 46.61 -4.36 -20.09
C ALA A 417 47.88 -3.73 -20.65
N PRO A 418 48.60 -2.88 -19.90
CA PRO A 418 49.85 -2.32 -20.36
C PRO A 418 50.79 -3.47 -20.71
N LEU A 419 51.45 -3.36 -21.87
CA LEU A 419 52.29 -4.41 -22.47
C LEU A 419 53.39 -4.98 -21.53
N ASN A 420 53.66 -4.31 -20.38
CA ASN A 420 54.67 -4.65 -19.40
C ASN A 420 54.12 -4.92 -17.98
N ALA A 421 52.86 -5.17 -17.76
CA ALA A 421 52.36 -5.55 -16.45
C ALA A 421 52.83 -6.97 -16.10
N PRO A 422 53.42 -7.23 -14.91
CA PRO A 422 53.72 -8.59 -14.46
C PRO A 422 52.40 -9.40 -14.47
N LYS A 423 52.41 -10.54 -15.15
CA LYS A 423 51.25 -11.43 -15.20
C LYS A 423 50.82 -11.75 -13.78
N PRO A 424 49.58 -11.41 -13.35
CA PRO A 424 49.14 -11.82 -12.05
C PRO A 424 49.16 -13.36 -12.00
N ASN A 425 49.79 -13.89 -10.96
CA ASN A 425 49.95 -15.31 -10.71
C ASN A 425 48.62 -15.95 -10.33
N ARG A 426 47.61 -15.85 -11.21
CA ARG A 426 46.32 -16.51 -11.07
C ARG A 426 46.36 -17.81 -11.86
N LYS A 427 46.37 -18.92 -11.14
CA LYS A 427 46.16 -20.24 -11.75
C LYS A 427 44.90 -20.18 -12.61
N PRO A 428 44.97 -20.62 -13.89
CA PRO A 428 43.77 -20.69 -14.72
C PRO A 428 42.73 -21.59 -14.02
N TYR A 429 41.52 -21.12 -13.96
CA TYR A 429 40.41 -21.90 -13.40
C TYR A 429 40.17 -23.08 -14.31
N LEU A 430 40.74 -24.23 -13.98
CA LEU A 430 40.42 -25.52 -14.61
C LEU A 430 39.00 -25.89 -14.12
N VAL A 431 38.07 -25.86 -15.02
CA VAL A 431 36.75 -26.47 -14.87
C VAL A 431 36.91 -27.97 -14.90
N ARG A 432 36.62 -28.64 -13.79
CA ARG A 432 36.28 -30.05 -13.76
C ARG A 432 34.78 -30.24 -13.85
#